data_048378ed70598131f111d9ff74041cd9
#
_entry.id   048378ed70598131f111d9ff74041cd9
#
_cell.length_a   1.000
_cell.length_b   1.000
_cell.length_c   1.000
_cell.angle_alpha   90.00
_cell.angle_beta   90.00
_cell.angle_gamma   90.00
#
_symmetry.space_group_name_H-M   'P 1'
#
loop_
_entity.id
_entity.type
_entity.pdbx_description
1 polymer ?
#
loop_
_entity_poly.entity_id
_entity_poly.type
_entity_poly.pdbx_seq_one_letter_code
_entity_poly.pdbx_strand_id
1 'polypeptide(L)'
;KAIGPRTKLIFIETISNPVLDVTDVDEVAKIAHAHGLPLIVDATFTTPYLLQTISHGANIVINSLTKWIGGHGTAIGGMVTDAGGFNWKSDRFPLFNVPDPNYHGMIWAHDLPEELSSIAFGLRLRTVPLRNLGAAISPDNAWIFLQGVETLPLRMRKHSENAQRVAEFLKNDKRVDWVRYPGLIGDPGHETAKKLLKNGYGGMVVFGIKGGYDAAVKLIDNIPLFSHLANVGDAKSLILHPASTSHSQLSEAQQREGGLTPELVRLSVGLEHPDDIIEALDEGLAMTKQ
;
A
#
# COMPACT_ATOMS: atom_id res chain seq x y z
N LYS A 1 -13.08 -12.69 -16.53
CA LYS A 1 -13.14 -14.18 -16.59
C LYS A 1 -13.10 -14.81 -15.17
N ALA A 2 -12.40 -14.21 -14.19
CA ALA A 2 -12.28 -14.75 -12.82
C ALA A 2 -13.53 -14.56 -11.96
N ILE A 3 -14.44 -13.65 -12.31
CA ILE A 3 -15.67 -13.39 -11.55
C ILE A 3 -16.68 -14.52 -11.80
N GLY A 4 -17.11 -15.15 -10.70
CA GLY A 4 -18.10 -16.25 -10.72
C GLY A 4 -19.18 -16.06 -9.64
N PRO A 5 -20.13 -17.02 -9.52
CA PRO A 5 -21.25 -16.93 -8.57
C PRO A 5 -20.84 -16.80 -7.11
N ARG A 6 -19.65 -17.32 -6.76
CA ARG A 6 -19.10 -17.27 -5.40
C ARG A 6 -18.26 -16.02 -5.10
N THR A 7 -17.98 -15.17 -6.11
CA THR A 7 -17.23 -13.92 -5.90
C THR A 7 -18.07 -12.97 -5.07
N LYS A 8 -17.51 -12.48 -3.96
CA LYS A 8 -18.19 -11.59 -3.01
C LYS A 8 -17.71 -10.15 -3.08
N LEU A 9 -16.47 -9.94 -3.51
CA LEU A 9 -15.86 -8.62 -3.59
C LEU A 9 -14.67 -8.66 -4.58
N ILE A 10 -14.20 -7.49 -4.95
CA ILE A 10 -12.88 -7.31 -5.58
C ILE A 10 -12.02 -6.55 -4.58
N PHE A 11 -10.81 -7.06 -4.34
CA PHE A 11 -9.81 -6.43 -3.48
C PHE A 11 -8.58 -6.10 -4.31
N ILE A 12 -8.09 -4.86 -4.20
CA ILE A 12 -6.89 -4.39 -4.88
C ILE A 12 -6.05 -3.51 -3.96
N GLU A 13 -4.77 -3.38 -4.30
CA GLU A 13 -3.90 -2.30 -3.83
C GLU A 13 -3.83 -1.20 -4.89
N THR A 14 -3.71 0.05 -4.47
CA THR A 14 -3.50 1.19 -5.38
C THR A 14 -2.17 1.11 -6.11
N ILE A 15 -1.11 0.77 -5.37
CA ILE A 15 0.23 0.46 -5.84
C ILE A 15 0.65 -0.82 -5.13
N SER A 16 1.03 -1.84 -5.88
CA SER A 16 1.37 -3.15 -5.33
C SER A 16 2.71 -3.16 -4.60
N ASN A 17 2.84 -4.04 -3.61
CA ASN A 17 4.08 -4.27 -2.88
C ASN A 17 4.58 -5.70 -3.15
N PRO A 18 5.82 -5.91 -3.60
CA PRO A 18 6.89 -4.91 -3.72
C PRO A 18 7.12 -4.36 -5.14
N VAL A 19 6.43 -4.84 -6.17
CA VAL A 19 6.78 -4.60 -7.58
C VAL A 19 6.30 -3.25 -8.13
N LEU A 20 5.50 -2.49 -7.38
CA LEU A 20 5.00 -1.15 -7.67
C LEU A 20 4.11 -1.05 -8.92
N ASP A 21 3.37 -2.11 -9.24
CA ASP A 21 2.34 -2.02 -10.28
C ASP A 21 1.22 -1.08 -9.83
N VAL A 22 0.83 -0.17 -10.70
CA VAL A 22 -0.23 0.81 -10.42
C VAL A 22 -1.55 0.30 -10.97
N THR A 23 -2.53 0.12 -10.09
CA THR A 23 -3.86 -0.35 -10.47
C THR A 23 -4.74 0.80 -10.96
N ASP A 24 -5.35 0.65 -12.14
CA ASP A 24 -6.39 1.59 -12.59
C ASP A 24 -7.69 1.36 -11.80
N VAL A 25 -7.84 2.11 -10.71
CA VAL A 25 -8.98 2.00 -9.79
C VAL A 25 -10.30 2.28 -10.50
N ASP A 26 -10.35 3.24 -11.43
CA ASP A 26 -11.57 3.58 -12.20
C ASP A 26 -12.05 2.37 -13.01
N GLU A 27 -11.15 1.70 -13.72
CA GLU A 27 -11.51 0.55 -14.56
C GLU A 27 -11.93 -0.66 -13.72
N VAL A 28 -11.24 -0.91 -12.60
CA VAL A 28 -11.62 -2.00 -11.69
C VAL A 28 -12.97 -1.71 -11.01
N ALA A 29 -13.25 -0.46 -10.63
CA ALA A 29 -14.53 -0.05 -10.06
C ALA A 29 -15.69 -0.28 -11.05
N LYS A 30 -15.52 0.10 -12.32
CA LYS A 30 -16.51 -0.18 -13.38
C LYS A 30 -16.80 -1.67 -13.49
N ILE A 31 -15.76 -2.51 -13.49
CA ILE A 31 -15.93 -3.97 -13.56
C ILE A 31 -16.63 -4.50 -12.31
N ALA A 32 -16.24 -4.07 -11.12
CA ALA A 32 -16.84 -4.50 -9.86
C ALA A 32 -18.34 -4.16 -9.85
N HIS A 33 -18.67 -2.91 -10.10
CA HIS A 33 -20.05 -2.42 -10.04
C HIS A 33 -20.96 -3.03 -11.12
N ALA A 34 -20.43 -3.26 -12.33
CA ALA A 34 -21.17 -3.95 -13.40
C ALA A 34 -21.59 -5.39 -13.01
N HIS A 35 -20.87 -6.00 -12.05
CA HIS A 35 -21.19 -7.33 -11.52
C HIS A 35 -21.87 -7.30 -10.14
N GLY A 36 -22.25 -6.13 -9.64
CA GLY A 36 -22.88 -5.95 -8.33
C GLY A 36 -21.93 -6.35 -7.18
N LEU A 37 -20.62 -6.12 -7.34
CA LEU A 37 -19.59 -6.41 -6.35
C LEU A 37 -19.06 -5.12 -5.74
N PRO A 38 -18.80 -5.08 -4.42
CA PRO A 38 -18.07 -3.98 -3.82
C PRO A 38 -16.59 -4.05 -4.20
N LEU A 39 -16.00 -2.87 -4.42
CA LEU A 39 -14.56 -2.70 -4.57
C LEU A 39 -13.96 -2.28 -3.23
N ILE A 40 -13.04 -3.09 -2.72
CA ILE A 40 -12.21 -2.78 -1.54
C ILE A 40 -10.83 -2.41 -2.03
N VAL A 41 -10.32 -1.27 -1.59
CA VAL A 41 -9.02 -0.75 -2.01
C VAL A 41 -8.12 -0.55 -0.82
N ASP A 42 -6.98 -1.24 -0.78
CA ASP A 42 -5.88 -0.87 0.11
C ASP A 42 -5.14 0.33 -0.49
N ALA A 43 -5.30 1.47 0.14
CA ALA A 43 -4.69 2.74 -0.26
C ALA A 43 -3.51 3.13 0.63
N THR A 44 -2.87 2.16 1.28
CA THR A 44 -1.77 2.42 2.21
C THR A 44 -0.61 3.18 1.56
N PHE A 45 -0.22 2.82 0.31
CA PHE A 45 0.92 3.47 -0.35
C PHE A 45 0.61 4.85 -0.88
N THR A 46 -0.61 5.09 -1.33
CA THR A 46 -1.00 6.39 -1.87
C THR A 46 -1.47 7.36 -0.79
N THR A 47 -2.00 6.87 0.30
CA THR A 47 -2.74 7.66 1.28
C THR A 47 -3.87 8.49 0.63
N PRO A 48 -4.78 9.10 1.35
CA PRO A 48 -5.77 9.99 0.74
C PRO A 48 -5.17 11.28 0.15
N TYR A 49 -3.88 11.56 0.41
CA TYR A 49 -3.21 12.74 -0.14
C TYR A 49 -2.83 12.58 -1.62
N LEU A 50 -2.35 11.41 -2.03
CA LEU A 50 -2.00 11.15 -3.43
C LEU A 50 -3.20 10.66 -4.24
N LEU A 51 -4.12 9.87 -3.64
CA LEU A 51 -5.28 9.32 -4.32
C LEU A 51 -6.50 9.22 -3.40
N GLN A 52 -7.56 9.93 -3.73
CA GLN A 52 -8.85 9.82 -3.06
C GLN A 52 -9.68 8.68 -3.69
N THR A 53 -9.38 7.45 -3.31
CA THR A 53 -9.92 6.22 -3.93
C THR A 53 -11.45 6.13 -3.95
N ILE A 54 -12.14 6.75 -2.98
CA ILE A 54 -13.62 6.81 -2.96
C ILE A 54 -14.14 7.57 -4.19
N SER A 55 -13.50 8.67 -4.58
CA SER A 55 -13.87 9.45 -5.77
C SER A 55 -13.67 8.65 -7.06
N HIS A 56 -12.87 7.58 -7.01
CA HIS A 56 -12.58 6.65 -8.10
C HIS A 56 -13.40 5.35 -8.00
N GLY A 57 -14.45 5.31 -7.15
CA GLY A 57 -15.40 4.21 -7.07
C GLY A 57 -15.07 3.12 -6.06
N ALA A 58 -14.09 3.31 -5.18
CA ALA A 58 -13.90 2.40 -4.04
C ALA A 58 -15.11 2.48 -3.10
N ASN A 59 -15.66 1.33 -2.74
CA ASN A 59 -16.75 1.24 -1.76
C ASN A 59 -16.22 1.17 -0.33
N ILE A 60 -15.04 0.55 -0.17
CA ILE A 60 -14.36 0.42 1.12
C ILE A 60 -12.89 0.71 0.89
N VAL A 61 -12.30 1.52 1.76
CA VAL A 61 -10.88 1.86 1.73
C VAL A 61 -10.19 1.38 2.99
N ILE A 62 -9.06 0.73 2.82
CA ILE A 62 -8.20 0.28 3.91
C ILE A 62 -6.91 1.09 3.89
N ASN A 63 -6.48 1.53 5.06
CA ASN A 63 -5.17 2.14 5.25
C ASN A 63 -4.49 1.53 6.47
N SER A 64 -3.27 1.04 6.31
CA SER A 64 -2.39 0.81 7.44
C SER A 64 -1.91 2.16 7.98
N LEU A 65 -2.42 2.56 9.16
CA LEU A 65 -1.97 3.78 9.84
C LEU A 65 -0.50 3.67 10.27
N THR A 66 -0.03 2.43 10.47
CA THR A 66 1.36 2.09 10.79
C THR A 66 2.37 2.70 9.80
N LYS A 67 1.97 2.88 8.54
CA LYS A 67 2.83 3.28 7.41
C LYS A 67 2.87 4.81 7.26
N TRP A 68 2.64 5.32 6.08
CA TRP A 68 2.72 6.74 5.70
C TRP A 68 1.89 7.68 6.58
N ILE A 69 0.72 7.23 7.04
CA ILE A 69 -0.17 8.09 7.86
C ILE A 69 0.48 8.39 9.20
N GLY A 70 0.94 7.37 9.93
CA GLY A 70 1.73 7.55 11.15
C GLY A 70 3.11 8.13 10.87
N GLY A 71 3.80 7.59 9.88
CA GLY A 71 4.99 8.13 9.25
C GLY A 71 6.29 8.08 10.08
N HIS A 72 6.32 7.36 11.20
CA HIS A 72 7.47 7.33 12.10
C HIS A 72 7.83 5.92 12.62
N GLY A 73 7.12 4.88 12.19
CA GLY A 73 7.38 3.50 12.64
C GLY A 73 7.18 3.26 14.14
N THR A 74 6.44 4.13 14.84
CA THR A 74 6.33 4.15 16.31
C THR A 74 5.05 3.53 16.85
N ALA A 75 4.05 3.30 16.00
CA ALA A 75 2.75 2.75 16.41
C ALA A 75 2.18 1.82 15.34
N ILE A 76 1.39 0.85 15.76
CA ILE A 76 0.65 -0.07 14.89
C ILE A 76 -0.82 0.27 14.94
N GLY A 77 -1.45 0.41 13.76
CA GLY A 77 -2.87 0.67 13.63
C GLY A 77 -3.37 0.54 12.20
N GLY A 78 -4.68 0.45 12.08
CA GLY A 78 -5.36 0.36 10.79
C GLY A 78 -6.65 1.16 10.80
N MET A 79 -7.09 1.54 9.62
CA MET A 79 -8.36 2.24 9.40
C MET A 79 -9.10 1.61 8.24
N VAL A 80 -10.39 1.41 8.42
CA VAL A 80 -11.33 1.02 7.37
C VAL A 80 -12.34 2.15 7.21
N THR A 81 -12.48 2.66 6.00
CA THR A 81 -13.43 3.70 5.64
C THR A 81 -14.51 3.10 4.75
N ASP A 82 -15.76 3.17 5.17
CA ASP A 82 -16.93 2.84 4.37
C ASP A 82 -17.35 4.09 3.60
N ALA A 83 -17.34 4.03 2.27
CA ALA A 83 -17.77 5.14 1.41
C ALA A 83 -19.28 5.40 1.51
N GLY A 84 -20.03 4.45 2.03
CA GLY A 84 -21.48 4.47 2.05
C GLY A 84 -22.12 4.12 0.70
N GLY A 85 -23.42 3.81 0.73
CA GLY A 85 -24.22 3.70 -0.48
C GLY A 85 -24.06 2.42 -1.31
N PHE A 86 -23.20 1.47 -0.95
CA PHE A 86 -23.19 0.18 -1.62
C PHE A 86 -24.46 -0.63 -1.26
N ASN A 87 -25.11 -1.19 -2.27
CA ASN A 87 -26.32 -1.99 -2.05
C ASN A 87 -25.98 -3.40 -1.57
N TRP A 88 -26.09 -3.64 -0.26
CA TRP A 88 -25.89 -4.95 0.37
C TRP A 88 -27.09 -5.88 0.27
N LYS A 89 -28.25 -5.42 -0.25
CA LYS A 89 -29.50 -6.19 -0.38
C LYS A 89 -29.42 -7.18 -1.53
N SER A 90 -28.72 -8.28 -1.32
CA SER A 90 -28.55 -9.35 -2.31
C SER A 90 -28.21 -10.67 -1.61
N ASP A 91 -28.73 -11.79 -2.11
CA ASP A 91 -28.39 -13.15 -1.65
C ASP A 91 -26.90 -13.46 -1.78
N ARG A 92 -26.19 -12.67 -2.59
CA ARG A 92 -24.72 -12.74 -2.68
C ARG A 92 -24.04 -12.41 -1.36
N PHE A 93 -24.68 -11.62 -0.51
CA PHE A 93 -24.12 -11.14 0.76
C PHE A 93 -24.91 -11.68 1.97
N PRO A 94 -24.86 -12.99 2.27
CA PRO A 94 -25.67 -13.58 3.34
C PRO A 94 -25.40 -12.94 4.70
N LEU A 95 -24.16 -12.49 4.98
CA LEU A 95 -23.83 -11.80 6.23
C LEU A 95 -24.63 -10.51 6.48
N PHE A 96 -25.26 -9.96 5.46
CA PHE A 96 -26.10 -8.76 5.54
C PHE A 96 -27.59 -9.05 5.41
N ASN A 97 -27.95 -10.24 4.93
CA ASN A 97 -29.33 -10.57 4.54
C ASN A 97 -29.96 -11.70 5.35
N VAL A 98 -29.25 -12.24 6.37
CA VAL A 98 -29.80 -13.19 7.33
C VAL A 98 -29.65 -12.65 8.76
N PRO A 99 -30.48 -13.09 9.71
CA PRO A 99 -30.35 -12.69 11.11
C PRO A 99 -28.94 -12.99 11.65
N ASP A 100 -28.25 -11.96 12.17
CA ASP A 100 -26.90 -12.09 12.72
C ASP A 100 -27.00 -12.59 14.17
N PRO A 101 -26.57 -13.84 14.48
CA PRO A 101 -26.66 -14.38 15.83
C PRO A 101 -25.74 -13.67 16.81
N ASN A 102 -24.73 -12.95 16.32
CA ASN A 102 -23.78 -12.20 17.16
C ASN A 102 -24.30 -10.80 17.52
N TYR A 103 -25.44 -10.37 16.96
CA TYR A 103 -26.02 -9.07 17.24
C TYR A 103 -27.56 -9.11 17.24
N HIS A 104 -28.13 -9.83 18.20
CA HIS A 104 -29.58 -9.89 18.48
C HIS A 104 -30.46 -10.27 17.28
N GLY A 105 -29.91 -10.98 16.30
CA GLY A 105 -30.67 -11.39 15.09
C GLY A 105 -30.88 -10.26 14.08
N MET A 106 -30.18 -9.15 14.17
CA MET A 106 -30.26 -8.04 13.22
C MET A 106 -29.94 -8.48 11.80
N ILE A 107 -30.73 -8.04 10.84
CA ILE A 107 -30.50 -8.20 9.40
C ILE A 107 -29.94 -6.88 8.86
N TRP A 108 -28.61 -6.76 8.77
CA TRP A 108 -27.89 -5.51 8.55
C TRP A 108 -28.31 -4.70 7.33
N ALA A 109 -28.73 -5.37 6.24
CA ALA A 109 -29.19 -4.69 5.04
C ALA A 109 -30.66 -4.19 5.13
N HIS A 110 -31.41 -4.58 6.17
CA HIS A 110 -32.86 -4.33 6.22
C HIS A 110 -33.33 -3.64 7.50
N ASP A 111 -32.72 -3.93 8.65
CA ASP A 111 -33.21 -3.50 9.97
C ASP A 111 -32.57 -2.18 10.46
N LEU A 112 -31.59 -1.65 9.72
CA LEU A 112 -30.99 -0.36 10.09
C LEU A 112 -31.95 0.80 9.79
N PRO A 113 -31.99 1.83 10.66
CA PRO A 113 -32.64 3.10 10.34
C PRO A 113 -32.15 3.67 9.01
N GLU A 114 -33.01 4.40 8.30
CA GLU A 114 -32.70 4.94 6.97
C GLU A 114 -31.40 5.73 6.94
N GLU A 115 -31.16 6.55 7.96
CA GLU A 115 -29.99 7.41 8.10
C GLU A 115 -28.66 6.61 8.23
N LEU A 116 -28.75 5.37 8.70
CA LEU A 116 -27.60 4.49 8.92
C LEU A 116 -27.46 3.39 7.87
N SER A 117 -28.48 3.22 7.02
CA SER A 117 -28.52 2.12 6.02
C SER A 117 -27.37 2.18 5.03
N SER A 118 -26.93 3.39 4.67
CA SER A 118 -25.82 3.61 3.73
C SER A 118 -24.46 3.10 4.23
N ILE A 119 -24.26 3.01 5.56
CA ILE A 119 -23.00 2.59 6.20
C ILE A 119 -23.14 1.22 6.89
N ALA A 120 -23.99 0.36 6.38
CA ALA A 120 -24.25 -0.96 6.97
C ALA A 120 -22.98 -1.81 7.14
N PHE A 121 -22.04 -1.72 6.20
CA PHE A 121 -20.75 -2.44 6.30
C PHE A 121 -19.94 -1.94 7.49
N GLY A 122 -19.74 -0.64 7.61
CA GLY A 122 -18.95 -0.03 8.68
C GLY A 122 -19.56 -0.31 10.07
N LEU A 123 -20.89 -0.24 10.17
CA LEU A 123 -21.59 -0.55 11.42
C LEU A 123 -21.44 -2.02 11.80
N ARG A 124 -21.68 -2.94 10.86
CA ARG A 124 -21.48 -4.37 11.13
C ARG A 124 -20.04 -4.69 11.49
N LEU A 125 -19.07 -4.13 10.75
CA LEU A 125 -17.65 -4.30 11.03
C LEU A 125 -17.31 -3.91 12.48
N ARG A 126 -17.83 -2.77 12.93
CA ARG A 126 -17.58 -2.24 14.27
C ARG A 126 -18.26 -3.06 15.37
N THR A 127 -19.51 -3.44 15.15
CA THR A 127 -20.34 -4.05 16.21
C THR A 127 -20.19 -5.57 16.31
N VAL A 128 -19.70 -6.23 15.26
CA VAL A 128 -19.54 -7.68 15.27
C VAL A 128 -18.05 -8.09 15.27
N PRO A 129 -17.30 -8.06 14.16
CA PRO A 129 -15.93 -8.57 14.19
C PRO A 129 -14.99 -7.74 15.07
N LEU A 130 -15.04 -6.42 15.01
CA LEU A 130 -14.14 -5.58 15.81
C LEU A 130 -14.41 -5.78 17.31
N ARG A 131 -15.67 -5.75 17.72
CA ARG A 131 -16.07 -5.97 19.13
C ARG A 131 -15.67 -7.36 19.62
N ASN A 132 -15.92 -8.40 18.81
CA ASN A 132 -15.69 -9.78 19.23
C ASN A 132 -14.19 -10.14 19.25
N LEU A 133 -13.39 -9.59 18.34
CA LEU A 133 -11.93 -9.75 18.32
C LEU A 133 -11.23 -8.88 19.36
N GLY A 134 -11.87 -7.76 19.77
CA GLY A 134 -11.31 -6.85 20.76
C GLY A 134 -10.11 -6.03 20.29
N ALA A 135 -9.91 -5.90 18.99
CA ALA A 135 -8.79 -5.17 18.40
C ALA A 135 -8.98 -3.64 18.51
N ALA A 136 -9.01 -3.12 19.72
CA ALA A 136 -9.14 -1.70 19.98
C ALA A 136 -7.77 -1.00 19.93
N ILE A 137 -7.72 0.15 19.25
CA ILE A 137 -6.53 1.01 19.26
C ILE A 137 -6.37 1.66 20.63
N SER A 138 -5.14 1.73 21.16
CA SER A 138 -4.88 2.48 22.38
C SER A 138 -5.03 3.99 22.16
N PRO A 139 -5.43 4.76 23.19
CA PRO A 139 -5.50 6.22 23.09
C PRO A 139 -4.16 6.85 22.67
N ASP A 140 -3.03 6.34 23.17
CA ASP A 140 -1.70 6.84 22.82
C ASP A 140 -1.39 6.63 21.35
N ASN A 141 -1.66 5.43 20.81
CA ASN A 141 -1.48 5.16 19.37
C ASN A 141 -2.41 6.03 18.51
N ALA A 142 -3.66 6.23 18.94
CA ALA A 142 -4.59 7.11 18.24
C ALA A 142 -4.06 8.55 18.20
N TRP A 143 -3.53 9.04 19.30
CA TRP A 143 -2.92 10.37 19.38
C TRP A 143 -1.68 10.48 18.46
N ILE A 144 -0.79 9.48 18.44
CA ILE A 144 0.37 9.45 17.55
C ILE A 144 -0.08 9.53 16.07
N PHE A 145 -1.14 8.81 15.69
CA PHE A 145 -1.65 8.87 14.31
C PHE A 145 -2.28 10.21 13.98
N LEU A 146 -2.95 10.87 14.91
CA LEU A 146 -3.47 12.24 14.73
C LEU A 146 -2.32 13.22 14.46
N GLN A 147 -1.22 13.12 15.22
CA GLN A 147 -0.01 13.91 14.98
C GLN A 147 0.56 13.64 13.57
N GLY A 148 0.59 12.36 13.16
CA GLY A 148 1.03 11.97 11.83
C GLY A 148 0.17 12.55 10.71
N VAL A 149 -1.15 12.59 10.88
CA VAL A 149 -2.09 13.14 9.89
C VAL A 149 -1.85 14.63 9.66
N GLU A 150 -1.57 15.40 10.69
CA GLU A 150 -1.34 16.85 10.58
C GLU A 150 -0.20 17.20 9.61
N THR A 151 0.84 16.37 9.58
CA THR A 151 2.02 16.59 8.70
C THR A 151 2.00 15.74 7.44
N LEU A 152 0.99 14.90 7.23
CA LEU A 152 0.92 13.97 6.11
C LEU A 152 1.15 14.63 4.73
N PRO A 153 0.51 15.76 4.39
CA PRO A 153 0.70 16.40 3.09
C PRO A 153 2.15 16.86 2.86
N LEU A 154 2.80 17.39 3.88
CA LEU A 154 4.19 17.83 3.82
C LEU A 154 5.13 16.64 3.61
N ARG A 155 4.93 15.57 4.38
CA ARG A 155 5.76 14.36 4.29
C ARG A 155 5.58 13.65 2.95
N MET A 156 4.35 13.43 2.49
CA MET A 156 4.10 12.75 1.23
C MET A 156 4.68 13.49 0.03
N ARG A 157 4.65 14.83 0.04
CA ARG A 157 5.33 15.64 -0.98
C ARG A 157 6.83 15.40 -0.96
N LYS A 158 7.43 15.52 0.22
CA LYS A 158 8.89 15.35 0.38
C LYS A 158 9.34 13.93 0.03
N HIS A 159 8.62 12.90 0.46
CA HIS A 159 8.87 11.52 0.06
C HIS A 159 8.83 11.35 -1.47
N SER A 160 7.83 11.92 -2.14
CA SER A 160 7.70 11.82 -3.60
C SER A 160 8.83 12.55 -4.34
N GLU A 161 9.21 13.75 -3.87
CA GLU A 161 10.33 14.51 -4.42
C GLU A 161 11.65 13.76 -4.28
N ASN A 162 11.92 13.22 -3.08
CA ASN A 162 13.13 12.45 -2.81
C ASN A 162 13.17 11.15 -3.64
N ALA A 163 12.05 10.43 -3.69
CA ALA A 163 11.94 9.18 -4.45
C ALA A 163 12.13 9.40 -5.96
N GLN A 164 11.63 10.51 -6.50
CA GLN A 164 11.85 10.87 -7.90
C GLN A 164 13.35 11.05 -8.19
N ARG A 165 14.06 11.82 -7.37
CA ARG A 165 15.51 12.05 -7.53
C ARG A 165 16.32 10.76 -7.37
N VAL A 166 15.97 9.93 -6.39
CA VAL A 166 16.60 8.61 -6.18
C VAL A 166 16.37 7.69 -7.38
N ALA A 167 15.14 7.62 -7.89
CA ALA A 167 14.81 6.79 -9.05
C ALA A 167 15.54 7.24 -10.33
N GLU A 168 15.67 8.56 -10.55
CA GLU A 168 16.44 9.14 -11.65
C GLU A 168 17.94 8.84 -11.53
N PHE A 169 18.51 8.94 -10.33
CA PHE A 169 19.89 8.55 -10.07
C PHE A 169 20.11 7.08 -10.41
N LEU A 170 19.31 6.18 -9.83
CA LEU A 170 19.41 4.74 -10.05
C LEU A 170 19.23 4.35 -11.53
N LYS A 171 18.28 4.99 -12.24
CA LYS A 171 18.04 4.73 -13.66
C LYS A 171 19.26 5.02 -14.54
N ASN A 172 20.09 5.98 -14.16
CA ASN A 172 21.29 6.38 -14.89
C ASN A 172 22.57 5.67 -14.40
N ASP A 173 22.49 4.85 -13.35
CA ASP A 173 23.64 4.17 -12.79
C ASP A 173 23.92 2.85 -13.53
N LYS A 174 25.18 2.67 -13.95
CA LYS A 174 25.64 1.48 -14.67
C LYS A 174 25.64 0.19 -13.85
N ARG A 175 25.55 0.29 -12.52
CA ARG A 175 25.48 -0.84 -11.57
C ARG A 175 24.08 -1.37 -11.39
N VAL A 176 23.06 -0.67 -11.95
CA VAL A 176 21.66 -0.99 -11.88
C VAL A 176 21.18 -1.54 -13.24
N ASP A 177 20.38 -2.59 -13.23
CA ASP A 177 19.82 -3.20 -14.44
C ASP A 177 18.48 -2.59 -14.83
N TRP A 178 17.62 -2.34 -13.83
CA TRP A 178 16.29 -1.79 -14.02
C TRP A 178 15.81 -1.04 -12.77
N VAL A 179 14.90 -0.10 -12.95
CA VAL A 179 14.26 0.65 -11.87
C VAL A 179 12.76 0.70 -12.10
N ARG A 180 11.99 0.51 -11.04
CA ARG A 180 10.55 0.69 -11.00
C ARG A 180 10.22 1.85 -10.07
N TYR A 181 9.54 2.84 -10.61
CA TYR A 181 8.97 3.96 -9.88
C TYR A 181 7.88 4.62 -10.74
N PRO A 182 6.65 4.76 -10.24
CA PRO A 182 5.55 5.28 -11.06
C PRO A 182 5.76 6.70 -11.61
N GLY A 183 6.68 7.47 -11.02
CA GLY A 183 7.06 8.82 -11.49
C GLY A 183 8.04 8.82 -12.66
N LEU A 184 8.67 7.70 -13.01
CA LEU A 184 9.60 7.63 -14.15
C LEU A 184 8.87 7.47 -15.47
N ILE A 185 9.18 8.35 -16.43
CA ILE A 185 8.73 8.15 -17.82
C ILE A 185 9.30 6.82 -18.34
N GLY A 186 8.40 5.96 -18.82
CA GLY A 186 8.73 4.60 -19.30
C GLY A 186 8.54 3.50 -18.25
N ASP A 187 8.21 3.82 -17.00
CA ASP A 187 7.68 2.81 -16.06
C ASP A 187 6.33 2.30 -16.57
N PRO A 188 6.07 0.98 -16.53
CA PRO A 188 4.80 0.42 -17.00
C PRO A 188 3.56 1.03 -16.34
N GLY A 189 3.68 1.49 -15.08
CA GLY A 189 2.60 2.13 -14.32
C GLY A 189 2.48 3.64 -14.53
N HIS A 190 3.41 4.28 -15.27
CA HIS A 190 3.52 5.75 -15.32
C HIS A 190 2.24 6.44 -15.81
N GLU A 191 1.67 5.99 -16.92
CA GLU A 191 0.48 6.64 -17.49
C GLU A 191 -0.75 6.48 -16.58
N THR A 192 -0.91 5.32 -15.94
CA THR A 192 -1.96 5.10 -14.94
C THR A 192 -1.74 5.98 -13.71
N ALA A 193 -0.51 6.04 -13.21
CA ALA A 193 -0.16 6.91 -12.08
C ALA A 193 -0.40 8.38 -12.39
N LYS A 194 0.00 8.86 -13.57
CA LYS A 194 -0.22 10.24 -14.03
C LYS A 194 -1.72 10.59 -14.15
N LYS A 195 -2.55 9.60 -14.55
CA LYS A 195 -4.01 9.76 -14.61
C LYS A 195 -4.62 9.90 -13.21
N LEU A 196 -4.20 9.07 -12.27
CA LEU A 196 -4.88 8.87 -10.98
C LEU A 196 -4.27 9.68 -9.85
N LEU A 197 -2.94 9.73 -9.76
CA LEU A 197 -2.25 10.31 -8.62
C LEU A 197 -2.15 11.84 -8.75
N LYS A 198 -2.34 12.50 -7.62
CA LYS A 198 -2.14 13.94 -7.47
C LYS A 198 -1.01 14.17 -6.45
N ASN A 199 -0.33 15.30 -6.55
CA ASN A 199 0.68 15.73 -5.57
C ASN A 199 1.94 14.84 -5.48
N GLY A 200 2.21 13.96 -6.44
CA GLY A 200 3.40 13.11 -6.50
C GLY A 200 3.09 11.62 -6.73
N TYR A 201 4.12 10.79 -6.72
CA TYR A 201 4.05 9.37 -7.10
C TYR A 201 4.41 8.42 -5.95
N GLY A 202 4.50 8.93 -4.72
CA GLY A 202 4.84 8.16 -3.53
C GLY A 202 6.34 8.05 -3.25
N GLY A 203 6.67 7.40 -2.14
CA GLY A 203 8.04 7.30 -1.63
C GLY A 203 8.71 5.94 -1.82
N MET A 204 8.12 5.03 -2.61
CA MET A 204 8.69 3.69 -2.84
C MET A 204 9.44 3.65 -4.16
N VAL A 205 10.66 3.11 -4.13
CA VAL A 205 11.48 2.83 -5.33
C VAL A 205 11.95 1.38 -5.26
N VAL A 206 11.89 0.68 -6.38
CA VAL A 206 12.40 -0.70 -6.50
C VAL A 206 13.36 -0.77 -7.67
N PHE A 207 14.46 -1.48 -7.50
CA PHE A 207 15.44 -1.64 -8.57
C PHE A 207 16.13 -3.00 -8.51
N GLY A 208 16.64 -3.43 -9.64
CA GLY A 208 17.50 -4.60 -9.79
C GLY A 208 18.96 -4.21 -9.86
N ILE A 209 19.78 -4.75 -8.95
CA ILE A 209 21.22 -4.51 -8.93
C ILE A 209 21.94 -5.54 -9.81
N LYS A 210 22.96 -5.12 -10.58
CA LYS A 210 23.86 -6.03 -11.29
C LYS A 210 24.64 -6.88 -10.31
N GLY A 211 24.78 -8.18 -10.63
CA GLY A 211 25.41 -9.15 -9.75
C GLY A 211 24.42 -10.00 -8.94
N GLY A 212 23.13 -9.79 -9.12
CA GLY A 212 22.09 -10.67 -8.60
C GLY A 212 21.95 -10.65 -7.09
N TYR A 213 21.58 -11.82 -6.52
CA TYR A 213 21.31 -12.00 -5.09
C TYR A 213 22.46 -11.54 -4.18
N ASP A 214 23.69 -11.97 -4.47
CA ASP A 214 24.84 -11.69 -3.61
C ASP A 214 25.19 -10.20 -3.59
N ALA A 215 25.05 -9.52 -4.73
CA ALA A 215 25.24 -8.07 -4.81
C ALA A 215 24.16 -7.31 -4.03
N ALA A 216 22.90 -7.76 -4.09
CA ALA A 216 21.81 -7.16 -3.34
C ALA A 216 22.01 -7.31 -1.82
N VAL A 217 22.39 -8.48 -1.34
CA VAL A 217 22.71 -8.72 0.06
C VAL A 217 23.89 -7.86 0.50
N LYS A 218 24.98 -7.85 -0.29
CA LYS A 218 26.18 -7.07 0.01
C LYS A 218 25.90 -5.56 0.07
N LEU A 219 25.04 -5.05 -0.82
CA LEU A 219 24.57 -3.66 -0.76
C LEU A 219 23.89 -3.38 0.58
N ILE A 220 22.92 -4.20 0.96
CA ILE A 220 22.09 -3.97 2.15
C ILE A 220 22.90 -4.05 3.44
N ASP A 221 23.87 -4.96 3.51
CA ASP A 221 24.72 -5.15 4.69
C ASP A 221 25.71 -3.99 4.91
N ASN A 222 26.01 -3.19 3.87
CA ASN A 222 27.05 -2.18 3.92
C ASN A 222 26.57 -0.75 3.65
N ILE A 223 25.33 -0.55 3.23
CA ILE A 223 24.83 0.79 2.89
C ILE A 223 24.70 1.66 4.16
N PRO A 224 25.30 2.87 4.19
CA PRO A 224 25.08 3.81 5.27
C PRO A 224 23.69 4.44 5.20
N LEU A 225 23.30 5.18 6.22
CA LEU A 225 22.07 5.96 6.34
C LEU A 225 20.77 5.13 6.38
N PHE A 226 20.64 4.13 5.51
CA PHE A 226 19.42 3.32 5.40
C PHE A 226 19.25 2.35 6.56
N SER A 227 18.06 2.27 7.12
CA SER A 227 17.73 1.22 8.09
C SER A 227 17.27 -0.04 7.36
N HIS A 228 17.92 -1.18 7.64
CA HIS A 228 17.54 -2.49 7.11
C HIS A 228 16.38 -3.06 7.92
N LEU A 229 15.16 -2.87 7.47
CA LEU A 229 13.96 -3.43 8.11
C LEU A 229 12.75 -3.50 7.16
N ALA A 230 11.83 -4.43 7.49
CA ALA A 230 10.64 -4.71 6.70
C ALA A 230 9.49 -3.73 7.01
N ASN A 231 9.72 -2.42 6.91
CA ASN A 231 8.67 -1.42 7.02
C ASN A 231 8.64 -0.53 5.76
N VAL A 232 7.69 0.39 5.68
CA VAL A 232 7.59 1.42 4.64
C VAL A 232 6.91 2.66 5.23
N GLY A 233 7.18 3.82 4.64
CA GLY A 233 6.50 5.06 5.00
C GLY A 233 7.02 5.73 6.27
N ASP A 234 8.21 5.34 6.73
CA ASP A 234 8.90 5.99 7.83
C ASP A 234 9.54 7.30 7.34
N ALA A 235 9.72 8.26 8.24
CA ALA A 235 10.51 9.47 8.01
C ALA A 235 11.97 9.16 7.63
N LYS A 236 12.48 8.01 8.08
CA LYS A 236 13.81 7.50 7.74
C LYS A 236 13.79 6.68 6.46
N SER A 237 14.86 6.75 5.69
CA SER A 237 15.05 5.87 4.54
C SER A 237 15.28 4.42 4.97
N LEU A 238 14.52 3.51 4.36
CA LEU A 238 14.58 2.07 4.65
C LEU A 238 14.95 1.30 3.39
N ILE A 239 15.70 0.23 3.58
CA ILE A 239 16.10 -0.70 2.51
C ILE A 239 15.76 -2.14 2.88
N LEU A 240 15.39 -2.94 1.90
CA LEU A 240 15.06 -4.34 2.08
C LEU A 240 15.40 -5.15 0.83
N HIS A 241 15.90 -6.38 1.03
CA HIS A 241 15.97 -7.42 0.00
C HIS A 241 14.81 -8.41 0.20
N PRO A 242 13.69 -8.30 -0.53
CA PRO A 242 12.50 -9.10 -0.25
C PRO A 242 12.73 -10.61 -0.36
N ALA A 243 13.54 -11.05 -1.32
CA ALA A 243 13.79 -12.47 -1.56
C ALA A 243 14.45 -13.18 -0.35
N SER A 244 15.36 -12.49 0.38
CA SER A 244 16.04 -13.07 1.55
C SER A 244 15.33 -12.81 2.87
N THR A 245 14.30 -11.94 2.89
CA THR A 245 13.67 -11.47 4.14
C THR A 245 12.16 -11.70 4.14
N SER A 246 11.37 -10.71 3.72
CA SER A 246 9.91 -10.74 3.83
C SER A 246 9.22 -11.84 3.00
N HIS A 247 9.88 -12.38 1.98
CA HIS A 247 9.35 -13.42 1.10
C HIS A 247 10.24 -14.67 1.07
N SER A 248 11.13 -14.83 2.04
CA SER A 248 12.06 -15.97 2.15
C SER A 248 11.36 -17.33 2.31
N GLN A 249 10.11 -17.34 2.75
CA GLN A 249 9.31 -18.58 2.87
C GLN A 249 8.67 -19.03 1.53
N LEU A 250 8.73 -18.20 0.49
CA LEU A 250 8.27 -18.59 -0.84
C LEU A 250 9.37 -19.32 -1.60
N SER A 251 9.00 -20.34 -2.37
CA SER A 251 9.94 -20.96 -3.33
C SER A 251 10.35 -19.95 -4.41
N GLU A 252 11.51 -20.15 -5.04
CA GLU A 252 11.96 -19.29 -6.13
C GLU A 252 10.92 -19.15 -7.26
N ALA A 253 10.20 -20.23 -7.57
CA ALA A 253 9.13 -20.20 -8.57
C ALA A 253 7.98 -19.27 -8.15
N GLN A 254 7.56 -19.34 -6.89
CA GLN A 254 6.52 -18.47 -6.33
C GLN A 254 6.99 -17.00 -6.24
N GLN A 255 8.26 -16.78 -5.88
CA GLN A 255 8.84 -15.44 -5.88
C GLN A 255 8.81 -14.84 -7.29
N ARG A 256 9.25 -15.58 -8.31
CA ARG A 256 9.22 -15.14 -9.72
C ARG A 256 7.81 -14.89 -10.24
N GLU A 257 6.85 -15.73 -9.90
CA GLU A 257 5.45 -15.54 -10.24
C GLU A 257 4.89 -14.24 -9.63
N GLY A 258 5.33 -13.89 -8.43
CA GLY A 258 5.04 -12.62 -7.76
C GLY A 258 5.88 -11.43 -8.25
N GLY A 259 6.72 -11.59 -9.28
CA GLY A 259 7.59 -10.54 -9.81
C GLY A 259 8.83 -10.25 -8.96
N LEU A 260 9.13 -11.12 -7.99
CA LEU A 260 10.31 -11.00 -7.13
C LEU A 260 11.50 -11.70 -7.80
N THR A 261 12.48 -10.90 -8.19
CA THR A 261 13.73 -11.41 -8.75
C THR A 261 14.86 -11.37 -7.71
N PRO A 262 15.90 -12.22 -7.83
CA PRO A 262 16.97 -12.30 -6.84
C PRO A 262 17.76 -11.00 -6.66
N GLU A 263 17.83 -10.16 -7.68
CA GLU A 263 18.52 -8.86 -7.67
C GLU A 263 17.66 -7.70 -7.16
N LEU A 264 16.39 -7.94 -6.82
CA LEU A 264 15.44 -6.90 -6.47
C LEU A 264 15.74 -6.29 -5.09
N VAL A 265 15.95 -4.99 -5.06
CA VAL A 265 16.10 -4.19 -3.85
C VAL A 265 14.92 -3.21 -3.74
N ARG A 266 14.31 -3.14 -2.56
CA ARG A 266 13.19 -2.23 -2.28
C ARG A 266 13.63 -1.12 -1.34
N LEU A 267 13.38 0.13 -1.73
CA LEU A 267 13.59 1.32 -0.93
C LEU A 267 12.25 1.91 -0.50
N SER A 268 12.15 2.33 0.76
CA SER A 268 11.19 3.30 1.24
C SER A 268 11.95 4.59 1.52
N VAL A 269 11.87 5.53 0.59
CA VAL A 269 12.69 6.75 0.63
C VAL A 269 12.15 7.70 1.68
N GLY A 270 12.99 8.15 2.58
CA GLY A 270 12.67 8.99 3.73
C GLY A 270 12.66 10.48 3.41
N LEU A 271 12.77 11.27 4.49
CA LEU A 271 12.69 12.74 4.46
C LEU A 271 14.06 13.42 4.55
N GLU A 272 15.14 12.66 4.62
CA GLU A 272 16.51 13.15 4.67
C GLU A 272 16.81 14.02 3.43
N HIS A 273 17.91 14.74 3.45
CA HIS A 273 18.31 15.50 2.28
C HIS A 273 18.54 14.54 1.10
N PRO A 274 18.00 14.79 -0.08
CA PRO A 274 18.07 13.83 -1.19
C PRO A 274 19.50 13.58 -1.67
N ASP A 275 20.43 14.52 -1.49
CA ASP A 275 21.83 14.31 -1.83
C ASP A 275 22.50 13.34 -0.87
N ASP A 276 22.18 13.38 0.43
CA ASP A 276 22.68 12.41 1.42
C ASP A 276 22.16 10.99 1.12
N ILE A 277 20.90 10.87 0.70
CA ILE A 277 20.31 9.58 0.29
C ILE A 277 21.04 9.03 -0.95
N ILE A 278 21.32 9.88 -1.93
CA ILE A 278 22.01 9.50 -3.16
C ILE A 278 23.47 9.15 -2.88
N GLU A 279 24.17 9.91 -2.04
CA GLU A 279 25.53 9.62 -1.62
C GLU A 279 25.63 8.26 -0.93
N ALA A 280 24.73 7.97 0.02
CA ALA A 280 24.64 6.67 0.68
C ALA A 280 24.41 5.51 -0.31
N LEU A 281 23.55 5.71 -1.31
CA LEU A 281 23.31 4.72 -2.37
C LEU A 281 24.56 4.53 -3.24
N ASP A 282 25.26 5.60 -3.61
CA ASP A 282 26.48 5.53 -4.40
C ASP A 282 27.60 4.79 -3.67
N GLU A 283 27.80 5.08 -2.38
CA GLU A 283 28.75 4.37 -1.52
C GLU A 283 28.41 2.89 -1.39
N GLY A 284 27.15 2.56 -1.07
CA GLY A 284 26.70 1.18 -0.96
C GLY A 284 26.86 0.40 -2.26
N LEU A 285 26.49 0.99 -3.40
CA LEU A 285 26.67 0.41 -4.73
C LEU A 285 28.16 0.25 -5.10
N ALA A 286 29.03 1.11 -4.63
CA ALA A 286 30.48 0.97 -4.86
C ALA A 286 31.08 -0.25 -4.15
N MET A 287 30.54 -0.62 -2.99
CA MET A 287 30.98 -1.79 -2.22
C MET A 287 30.59 -3.12 -2.86
N THR A 288 29.64 -3.14 -3.80
CA THR A 288 29.20 -4.37 -4.48
C THR A 288 30.15 -4.79 -5.62
N LYS A 289 31.04 -3.92 -6.06
CA LYS A 289 32.08 -4.26 -7.03
C LYS A 289 33.00 -5.34 -6.45
N GLN A 290 33.18 -6.43 -7.18
CA GLN A 290 34.25 -7.41 -6.92
C GLN A 290 35.55 -6.95 -7.55
#